data_af3781e5c97827339b4ee554dcbbb547
#
_entry.id   af3781e5c97827339b4ee554dcbbb547
#
_cell.length_a   1.000
_cell.length_b   1.000
_cell.length_c   1.000
_cell.angle_alpha   90.00
_cell.angle_beta   90.00
_cell.angle_gamma   90.00
#
_symmetry.space_group_name_H-M   'P 1'
#
loop_
_entity.id
_entity.type
_entity.pdbx_description
1 polymer ?
#
loop_
_entity_poly.entity_id
_entity_poly.type
_entity_poly.pdbx_seq_one_letter_code
_entity_poly.pdbx_strand_id
1 'polypeptide(L)'
;MPASTAINSHHVVSKTPSVMSLLTRVMNHPAAWFVWAMPFVIAGPLSAQITVTELQSPYSFINDPVEKSYFISSVNGEAEIADNNGFITKLNPNGKLLNLKFIQGGKDDVILHAPKGMALVEHVLYVADLDTLRGFDTTTGKPVMALTIRSPATSRSESLPTSLSDVTFDGKGHLYCSDQKANTIYRVDLATQTVSVLITDRSLAGPSGLAIHPKSGQIIAVSWEKGKISEISPEGTVTELFSNGFFSNRFQNLRGVDFDRWGNMYVSDSTTGKVWRMSWDKRFQVIAEFLPSPGDLGIDRANNLILVPYEQAHAAEMNGLETPSSAKSKQEKRTLADYGFIPPPPKPATEEPVKK
;
A
#
# COMPACT_ATOMS: atom_id res chain seq x y z
N MET A 1 41.60 30.04 -49.41
CA MET A 1 42.80 30.74 -48.95
C MET A 1 42.38 32.01 -48.26
N PRO A 2 42.91 32.46 -47.15
CA PRO A 2 43.75 31.88 -46.12
C PRO A 2 43.03 31.89 -44.75
N ALA A 3 43.50 31.56 -43.58
CA ALA A 3 44.74 31.18 -42.99
C ALA A 3 44.46 30.47 -41.67
N SER A 4 45.31 29.54 -41.38
CA SER A 4 45.49 28.83 -40.12
C SER A 4 45.91 29.77 -39.02
N THR A 5 45.36 29.57 -37.78
CA THR A 5 46.06 29.94 -36.57
C THR A 5 45.90 28.86 -35.49
N ALA A 6 46.98 28.19 -35.20
CA ALA A 6 47.15 27.23 -34.12
C ALA A 6 47.26 28.01 -32.80
N ILE A 7 46.58 27.55 -31.72
CA ILE A 7 46.85 27.96 -30.35
C ILE A 7 47.13 26.73 -29.48
N ASN A 8 48.28 26.79 -28.81
CA ASN A 8 48.90 25.81 -27.93
C ASN A 8 48.01 25.28 -26.79
N SER A 9 48.16 23.99 -26.56
CA SER A 9 47.74 23.29 -25.37
C SER A 9 48.69 23.53 -24.20
N HIS A 10 48.26 24.16 -23.14
CA HIS A 10 48.90 24.06 -21.83
C HIS A 10 48.16 23.06 -20.95
N HIS A 11 48.80 21.96 -20.66
CA HIS A 11 48.42 21.00 -19.61
C HIS A 11 48.61 21.67 -18.26
N VAL A 12 47.48 21.87 -17.52
CA VAL A 12 47.52 22.13 -16.08
C VAL A 12 47.12 20.84 -15.38
N VAL A 13 48.09 20.19 -14.77
CA VAL A 13 47.88 19.07 -13.86
C VAL A 13 47.48 19.64 -12.50
N SER A 14 46.19 19.57 -12.14
CA SER A 14 45.74 19.84 -10.78
C SER A 14 45.78 18.55 -9.96
N LYS A 15 46.71 18.48 -9.02
CA LYS A 15 46.75 17.47 -7.97
C LYS A 15 45.61 17.72 -6.98
N THR A 16 44.63 16.82 -6.89
CA THR A 16 43.67 16.76 -5.80
C THR A 16 44.34 16.22 -4.55
N PRO A 17 44.23 16.85 -3.38
CA PRO A 17 44.75 16.28 -2.14
C PRO A 17 43.83 15.15 -1.63
N SER A 18 44.46 14.06 -1.23
CA SER A 18 43.88 12.88 -0.60
C SER A 18 43.16 13.25 0.70
N VAL A 19 41.93 12.75 0.89
CA VAL A 19 41.03 12.96 2.04
C VAL A 19 41.52 12.27 3.33
N MET A 20 42.75 11.80 3.38
CA MET A 20 43.27 10.97 4.49
C MET A 20 44.17 11.71 5.49
N SER A 21 44.24 13.04 5.47
CA SER A 21 45.13 13.82 6.39
C SER A 21 44.42 14.81 7.34
N LEU A 22 43.09 14.70 7.54
CA LEU A 22 42.35 15.63 8.43
C LEU A 22 41.76 14.96 9.69
N LEU A 23 42.15 13.73 10.03
CA LEU A 23 41.61 13.00 11.19
C LEU A 23 42.55 12.86 12.40
N THR A 24 43.63 13.69 12.49
CA THR A 24 44.60 13.55 13.58
C THR A 24 44.91 14.86 14.33
N ARG A 25 43.91 15.73 14.53
CA ARG A 25 44.11 16.88 15.41
C ARG A 25 42.84 17.45 16.04
N VAL A 26 42.06 16.65 16.77
CA VAL A 26 41.15 17.12 17.82
C VAL A 26 40.91 15.99 18.82
N MET A 27 41.90 15.66 19.63
CA MET A 27 41.67 14.88 20.84
C MET A 27 42.53 15.48 21.96
N ASN A 28 41.99 16.47 22.65
CA ASN A 28 42.35 16.79 24.02
C ASN A 28 41.44 17.94 24.55
N HIS A 29 40.19 17.57 24.94
CA HIS A 29 39.44 18.26 25.97
C HIS A 29 38.49 17.25 26.62
N PRO A 30 38.49 17.12 27.96
CA PRO A 30 37.52 16.30 28.67
C PRO A 30 36.22 17.09 28.86
N ALA A 31 35.35 17.06 27.89
CA ALA A 31 33.96 17.46 28.04
C ALA A 31 33.10 16.24 27.83
N ALA A 32 32.44 15.78 28.89
CA ALA A 32 31.51 14.68 28.87
C ALA A 32 30.36 14.95 27.90
N TRP A 33 30.42 14.39 26.72
CA TRP A 33 29.29 14.32 25.83
C TRP A 33 28.39 13.18 26.29
N PHE A 34 27.34 13.52 27.03
CA PHE A 34 26.18 12.64 27.16
C PHE A 34 25.54 12.51 25.77
N VAL A 35 25.99 11.55 24.99
CA VAL A 35 25.26 11.07 23.82
C VAL A 35 24.03 10.35 24.37
N TRP A 36 22.90 11.01 24.33
CA TRP A 36 21.61 10.34 24.43
C TRP A 36 21.53 9.39 23.23
N ALA A 37 21.93 8.16 23.43
CA ALA A 37 21.56 7.07 22.54
C ALA A 37 20.05 6.86 22.72
N MET A 38 19.24 7.59 21.93
CA MET A 38 17.87 7.15 21.70
C MET A 38 17.96 5.70 21.20
N PRO A 39 17.30 4.75 21.85
CA PRO A 39 17.18 3.43 21.25
C PRO A 39 16.36 3.62 19.95
N PHE A 40 17.03 3.56 18.82
CA PHE A 40 16.39 3.28 17.56
C PHE A 40 15.71 1.93 17.75
N VAL A 41 14.39 1.95 17.97
CA VAL A 41 13.57 0.77 17.80
C VAL A 41 13.55 0.56 16.30
N ILE A 42 14.54 -0.15 15.80
CA ILE A 42 14.50 -0.74 14.48
C ILE A 42 13.36 -1.75 14.57
N ALA A 43 12.15 -1.36 14.13
CA ALA A 43 11.22 -2.35 13.64
C ALA A 43 12.04 -3.14 12.61
N GLY A 44 12.37 -4.40 12.95
CA GLY A 44 13.20 -5.20 12.06
C GLY A 44 12.52 -5.19 10.70
N PRO A 45 13.28 -5.10 9.59
CA PRO A 45 12.68 -5.17 8.28
C PRO A 45 11.82 -6.43 8.23
N LEU A 46 10.58 -6.30 7.76
CA LEU A 46 9.85 -7.46 7.27
C LEU A 46 10.86 -8.18 6.37
N SER A 47 11.25 -9.38 6.73
CA SER A 47 12.20 -10.13 5.91
C SER A 47 11.52 -10.35 4.58
N ALA A 48 11.92 -9.63 3.54
CA ALA A 48 11.35 -9.79 2.22
C ALA A 48 11.50 -11.25 1.81
N GLN A 49 10.39 -11.94 1.70
CA GLN A 49 10.39 -13.34 1.35
C GLN A 49 10.63 -13.49 -0.15
N ILE A 50 10.06 -12.57 -0.93
CA ILE A 50 10.18 -12.52 -2.39
C ILE A 50 10.06 -11.07 -2.86
N THR A 51 10.96 -10.67 -3.76
CA THR A 51 10.93 -9.38 -4.46
C THR A 51 10.75 -9.62 -5.95
N VAL A 52 9.79 -8.90 -6.55
CA VAL A 52 9.53 -8.87 -8.00
C VAL A 52 9.99 -7.52 -8.53
N THR A 53 10.82 -7.52 -9.55
CA THR A 53 11.39 -6.33 -10.21
C THR A 53 10.91 -6.21 -11.66
N GLU A 54 11.38 -5.19 -12.38
CA GLU A 54 11.03 -4.92 -13.78
C GLU A 54 9.56 -4.49 -14.00
N LEU A 55 8.86 -4.17 -12.93
CA LEU A 55 7.54 -3.61 -12.99
C LEU A 55 7.60 -2.13 -13.44
N GLN A 56 6.48 -1.57 -13.88
CA GLN A 56 6.40 -0.16 -14.31
C GLN A 56 5.24 0.53 -13.59
N SER A 57 5.57 1.33 -12.57
CA SER A 57 4.58 1.97 -11.70
C SER A 57 3.53 0.96 -11.21
N PRO A 58 3.93 -0.10 -10.46
CA PRO A 58 3.00 -1.12 -9.99
C PRO A 58 2.01 -0.50 -9.00
N TYR A 59 0.71 -0.83 -9.18
CA TYR A 59 -0.35 -0.21 -8.43
C TYR A 59 -0.99 -1.15 -7.41
N SER A 60 -1.43 -2.34 -7.80
CA SER A 60 -2.13 -3.33 -6.95
C SER A 60 -1.44 -4.69 -7.02
N PHE A 61 -1.47 -5.43 -5.90
CA PHE A 61 -0.88 -6.76 -5.81
C PHE A 61 -1.82 -7.69 -5.04
N ILE A 62 -2.42 -8.65 -5.74
CA ILE A 62 -3.41 -9.58 -5.16
C ILE A 62 -3.01 -11.05 -5.36
N ASN A 63 -3.56 -11.93 -4.52
CA ASN A 63 -3.46 -13.38 -4.68
C ASN A 63 -4.71 -13.96 -5.35
N ASP A 64 -4.50 -15.01 -6.11
CA ASP A 64 -5.52 -15.91 -6.65
C ASP A 64 -5.52 -17.19 -5.82
N PRO A 65 -6.52 -17.39 -4.93
CA PRO A 65 -6.58 -18.59 -4.11
C PRO A 65 -7.01 -19.86 -4.89
N VAL A 66 -7.63 -19.69 -6.08
CA VAL A 66 -8.12 -20.77 -6.92
C VAL A 66 -6.96 -21.37 -7.72
N GLU A 67 -6.30 -20.56 -8.55
CA GLU A 67 -5.14 -20.95 -9.36
C GLU A 67 -3.83 -20.98 -8.55
N LYS A 68 -3.87 -20.54 -7.29
CA LYS A 68 -2.70 -20.38 -6.42
C LYS A 68 -1.61 -19.56 -7.08
N SER A 69 -1.99 -18.46 -7.71
CA SER A 69 -1.10 -17.53 -8.39
C SER A 69 -1.23 -16.13 -7.82
N TYR A 70 -0.44 -15.19 -8.34
CA TYR A 70 -0.52 -13.80 -7.93
C TYR A 70 -0.53 -12.90 -9.15
N PHE A 71 -1.19 -11.75 -9.02
CA PHE A 71 -1.27 -10.75 -10.06
C PHE A 71 -0.82 -9.39 -9.55
N ILE A 72 -0.03 -8.67 -10.37
CA ILE A 72 0.41 -7.31 -10.11
C ILE A 72 0.00 -6.44 -11.29
N SER A 73 -0.76 -5.38 -11.04
CA SER A 73 -1.07 -4.37 -12.05
C SER A 73 0.07 -3.36 -12.16
N SER A 74 0.40 -2.97 -13.40
CA SER A 74 1.40 -1.95 -13.70
C SER A 74 0.80 -0.91 -14.65
N VAL A 75 0.75 0.34 -14.20
CA VAL A 75 0.23 1.48 -14.96
C VAL A 75 1.06 1.72 -16.22
N ASN A 76 2.38 1.60 -16.13
CA ASN A 76 3.34 1.72 -17.25
C ASN A 76 3.24 3.04 -18.01
N GLY A 77 3.11 4.14 -17.30
CA GLY A 77 2.99 5.47 -17.88
C GLY A 77 2.22 6.41 -16.97
N GLU A 78 1.44 7.30 -17.58
CA GLU A 78 0.61 8.26 -16.86
C GLU A 78 -0.72 7.61 -16.44
N ALA A 79 -1.07 7.73 -15.16
CA ALA A 79 -2.24 7.06 -14.57
C ALA A 79 -3.61 7.50 -15.11
N GLU A 80 -3.66 8.55 -15.94
CA GLU A 80 -4.89 9.15 -16.44
C GLU A 80 -4.93 9.22 -17.98
N ILE A 81 -3.96 8.60 -18.67
CA ILE A 81 -3.86 8.64 -20.14
C ILE A 81 -4.30 7.31 -20.74
N ALA A 82 -5.12 7.37 -21.78
CA ALA A 82 -5.59 6.21 -22.53
C ALA A 82 -4.59 5.83 -23.64
N ASP A 83 -3.39 5.39 -23.25
CA ASP A 83 -2.27 5.06 -24.14
C ASP A 83 -2.15 3.57 -24.48
N ASN A 84 -2.98 2.74 -23.85
CA ASN A 84 -3.07 1.30 -24.08
C ASN A 84 -1.73 0.54 -23.92
N ASN A 85 -0.96 0.92 -22.88
CA ASN A 85 0.37 0.34 -22.61
C ASN A 85 0.45 -0.40 -21.28
N GLY A 86 -0.58 -0.33 -20.42
CA GLY A 86 -0.64 -0.99 -19.14
C GLY A 86 -0.53 -2.51 -19.24
N PHE A 87 -0.12 -3.15 -18.16
CA PHE A 87 -0.01 -4.61 -18.14
C PHE A 87 -0.27 -5.22 -16.75
N ILE A 88 -0.59 -6.51 -16.74
CA ILE A 88 -0.70 -7.33 -15.54
C ILE A 88 0.38 -8.41 -15.56
N THR A 89 1.14 -8.49 -14.50
CA THR A 89 2.16 -9.53 -14.26
C THR A 89 1.52 -10.72 -13.53
N LYS A 90 1.88 -11.96 -13.94
CA LYS A 90 1.46 -13.20 -13.25
C LYS A 90 2.65 -13.88 -12.62
N LEU A 91 2.50 -14.27 -11.33
CA LEU A 91 3.48 -15.06 -10.59
C LEU A 91 2.90 -16.43 -10.24
N ASN A 92 3.79 -17.41 -10.01
CA ASN A 92 3.40 -18.75 -9.57
C ASN A 92 3.11 -18.77 -8.05
N PRO A 93 2.64 -19.91 -7.48
CA PRO A 93 2.33 -20.04 -6.05
C PRO A 93 3.49 -19.73 -5.10
N ASN A 94 4.73 -19.82 -5.58
CA ASN A 94 5.92 -19.52 -4.80
C ASN A 94 6.40 -18.06 -5.02
N GLY A 95 5.57 -17.21 -5.65
CA GLY A 95 5.90 -15.80 -5.95
C GLY A 95 6.93 -15.60 -7.06
N LYS A 96 7.33 -16.67 -7.76
CA LYS A 96 8.29 -16.57 -8.88
C LYS A 96 7.57 -16.08 -10.14
N LEU A 97 8.21 -15.19 -10.88
CA LEU A 97 7.71 -14.66 -12.15
C LEU A 97 7.37 -15.77 -13.15
N LEU A 98 6.13 -15.84 -13.59
CA LEU A 98 5.67 -16.68 -14.69
C LEU A 98 5.67 -15.91 -16.01
N ASN A 99 5.03 -14.73 -16.01
CA ASN A 99 4.94 -13.88 -17.18
C ASN A 99 4.83 -12.41 -16.72
N LEU A 100 5.81 -11.60 -17.09
CA LEU A 100 5.87 -10.18 -16.73
C LEU A 100 4.70 -9.39 -17.35
N LYS A 101 4.31 -9.70 -18.56
CA LYS A 101 3.19 -9.05 -19.27
C LYS A 101 2.17 -10.11 -19.68
N PHE A 102 1.58 -10.79 -18.67
CA PHE A 102 0.57 -11.83 -18.87
C PHE A 102 -0.67 -11.30 -19.58
N ILE A 103 -1.12 -10.10 -19.19
CA ILE A 103 -2.12 -9.32 -19.92
C ILE A 103 -1.43 -8.02 -20.29
N GLN A 104 -1.45 -7.65 -21.57
CA GLN A 104 -0.72 -6.49 -22.06
C GLN A 104 -1.61 -5.66 -22.98
N GLY A 105 -1.81 -4.40 -22.64
CA GLY A 105 -2.49 -3.44 -23.51
C GLY A 105 -1.81 -3.33 -24.88
N GLY A 106 -2.61 -3.18 -25.92
CA GLY A 106 -2.15 -3.08 -27.31
C GLY A 106 -1.68 -4.39 -27.93
N LYS A 107 -1.87 -5.53 -27.27
CA LYS A 107 -1.51 -6.85 -27.77
C LYS A 107 -2.72 -7.79 -27.73
N ASP A 108 -2.88 -8.65 -28.76
CA ASP A 108 -3.90 -9.71 -28.81
C ASP A 108 -5.33 -9.17 -28.52
N ASP A 109 -5.71 -8.03 -29.10
CA ASP A 109 -6.98 -7.32 -28.91
C ASP A 109 -7.26 -6.85 -27.46
N VAL A 110 -6.27 -6.89 -26.58
CA VAL A 110 -6.37 -6.38 -25.22
C VAL A 110 -6.33 -4.85 -25.24
N ILE A 111 -7.33 -4.24 -24.63
CA ILE A 111 -7.32 -2.83 -24.27
C ILE A 111 -7.05 -2.75 -22.76
N LEU A 112 -5.95 -2.10 -22.38
CA LEU A 112 -5.56 -1.90 -20.98
C LEU A 112 -4.66 -0.66 -20.90
N HIS A 113 -5.18 0.43 -20.34
CA HIS A 113 -4.50 1.71 -20.33
C HIS A 113 -3.63 1.91 -19.10
N ALA A 114 -4.28 2.12 -17.97
CA ALA A 114 -3.65 2.38 -16.68
C ALA A 114 -4.28 1.50 -15.58
N PRO A 115 -3.99 0.18 -15.58
CA PRO A 115 -4.61 -0.76 -14.65
C PRO A 115 -4.22 -0.42 -13.21
N LYS A 116 -5.22 -0.24 -12.36
CA LYS A 116 -5.08 0.12 -10.95
C LYS A 116 -5.49 -1.06 -10.06
N GLY A 117 -6.47 -0.87 -9.18
CA GLY A 117 -6.94 -1.90 -8.27
C GLY A 117 -7.57 -3.09 -8.98
N MET A 118 -7.51 -4.24 -8.33
CA MET A 118 -7.95 -5.51 -8.90
C MET A 118 -8.77 -6.32 -7.89
N ALA A 119 -9.75 -7.07 -8.40
CA ALA A 119 -10.48 -8.08 -7.64
C ALA A 119 -10.60 -9.38 -8.43
N LEU A 120 -10.64 -10.50 -7.73
CA LEU A 120 -10.82 -11.81 -8.33
C LEU A 120 -12.19 -12.37 -8.01
N VAL A 121 -12.88 -12.85 -9.01
CA VAL A 121 -14.13 -13.62 -8.86
C VAL A 121 -14.02 -14.87 -9.70
N GLU A 122 -13.94 -16.02 -9.04
CA GLU A 122 -13.70 -17.32 -9.68
C GLU A 122 -12.45 -17.29 -10.57
N HIS A 123 -12.61 -17.40 -11.89
CA HIS A 123 -11.53 -17.38 -12.88
C HIS A 123 -11.46 -16.05 -13.65
N VAL A 124 -12.08 -14.99 -13.15
CA VAL A 124 -12.05 -13.67 -13.79
C VAL A 124 -11.35 -12.66 -12.90
N LEU A 125 -10.30 -12.05 -13.44
CA LEU A 125 -9.60 -10.92 -12.87
C LEU A 125 -10.27 -9.63 -13.32
N TYR A 126 -10.93 -8.93 -12.41
CA TYR A 126 -11.50 -7.61 -12.64
C TYR A 126 -10.49 -6.53 -12.32
N VAL A 127 -10.38 -5.54 -13.20
CA VAL A 127 -9.35 -4.50 -13.15
C VAL A 127 -10.00 -3.13 -13.36
N ALA A 128 -9.74 -2.20 -12.46
CA ALA A 128 -10.08 -0.79 -12.62
C ALA A 128 -9.09 -0.15 -13.62
N ASP A 129 -9.58 0.31 -14.77
CA ASP A 129 -8.78 0.89 -15.85
C ASP A 129 -9.42 2.18 -16.38
N LEU A 130 -8.93 3.32 -15.93
CA LEU A 130 -9.49 4.66 -16.17
C LEU A 130 -10.97 4.73 -15.79
N ASP A 131 -11.84 4.76 -16.79
CA ASP A 131 -13.30 4.82 -16.66
C ASP A 131 -14.00 3.46 -16.89
N THR A 132 -13.21 2.40 -17.08
CA THR A 132 -13.73 1.09 -17.50
C THR A 132 -13.31 0.01 -16.51
N LEU A 133 -14.30 -0.75 -16.02
CA LEU A 133 -14.04 -2.00 -15.32
C LEU A 133 -13.85 -3.10 -16.37
N ARG A 134 -12.65 -3.71 -16.38
CA ARG A 134 -12.31 -4.78 -17.34
C ARG A 134 -12.25 -6.12 -16.63
N GLY A 135 -12.66 -7.16 -17.31
CA GLY A 135 -12.56 -8.56 -16.85
C GLY A 135 -11.66 -9.36 -17.77
N PHE A 136 -10.75 -10.13 -17.20
CA PHE A 136 -9.84 -11.02 -17.94
C PHE A 136 -9.87 -12.43 -17.35
N ASP A 137 -9.82 -13.44 -18.21
CA ASP A 137 -9.67 -14.83 -17.79
C ASP A 137 -8.28 -15.05 -17.16
N THR A 138 -8.23 -15.59 -15.95
CA THR A 138 -6.98 -15.73 -15.17
C THR A 138 -6.01 -16.76 -15.74
N THR A 139 -6.51 -17.70 -16.57
CA THR A 139 -5.69 -18.76 -17.18
C THR A 139 -5.07 -18.31 -18.50
N THR A 140 -5.86 -17.63 -19.33
CA THR A 140 -5.47 -17.27 -20.70
C THR A 140 -5.07 -15.81 -20.88
N GLY A 141 -5.46 -14.92 -19.95
CA GLY A 141 -5.29 -13.48 -20.06
C GLY A 141 -6.23 -12.81 -21.08
N LYS A 142 -7.17 -13.57 -21.65
CA LYS A 142 -8.10 -13.00 -22.66
C LYS A 142 -9.16 -12.11 -22.01
N PRO A 143 -9.55 -11.01 -22.69
CA PRO A 143 -10.64 -10.15 -22.22
C PRO A 143 -11.97 -10.91 -22.26
N VAL A 144 -12.76 -10.82 -21.19
CA VAL A 144 -14.09 -11.42 -21.05
C VAL A 144 -15.18 -10.39 -20.77
N MET A 145 -14.81 -9.21 -20.29
CA MET A 145 -15.72 -8.11 -19.97
C MET A 145 -15.05 -6.75 -20.13
N ALA A 146 -15.82 -5.76 -20.59
CA ALA A 146 -15.46 -4.35 -20.50
C ALA A 146 -16.72 -3.52 -20.25
N LEU A 147 -16.79 -2.87 -19.10
CA LEU A 147 -17.95 -2.10 -18.64
C LEU A 147 -17.52 -0.68 -18.32
N THR A 148 -17.87 0.27 -19.21
CA THR A 148 -17.56 1.69 -19.00
C THR A 148 -18.48 2.27 -17.93
N ILE A 149 -17.89 2.86 -16.91
CA ILE A 149 -18.57 3.52 -15.79
C ILE A 149 -18.55 5.02 -16.04
N ARG A 150 -19.72 5.63 -15.97
CA ARG A 150 -19.87 7.07 -16.19
C ARG A 150 -20.26 7.75 -14.88
N SER A 151 -19.54 8.79 -14.54
CA SER A 151 -19.89 9.64 -13.40
C SER A 151 -21.29 10.24 -13.58
N PRO A 152 -22.13 10.28 -12.55
CA PRO A 152 -23.44 10.88 -12.64
C PRO A 152 -23.32 12.37 -13.01
N ALA A 153 -24.07 12.78 -14.03
CA ALA A 153 -24.15 14.20 -14.38
C ALA A 153 -24.80 14.98 -13.23
N THR A 154 -24.09 15.95 -12.71
CA THR A 154 -24.69 16.91 -11.76
C THR A 154 -25.35 18.02 -12.54
N SER A 155 -26.52 18.51 -12.10
CA SER A 155 -27.34 19.53 -12.77
C SER A 155 -26.64 20.88 -13.01
N ARG A 156 -25.37 21.04 -12.65
CA ARG A 156 -24.59 22.28 -12.74
C ARG A 156 -23.20 22.15 -13.37
N SER A 157 -22.78 20.98 -13.77
CA SER A 157 -21.43 20.76 -14.32
C SER A 157 -21.46 19.63 -15.32
N GLU A 158 -20.59 19.71 -16.32
CA GLU A 158 -20.21 18.55 -17.11
C GLU A 158 -19.81 17.40 -16.18
N SER A 159 -20.17 16.16 -16.54
CA SER A 159 -19.78 14.98 -15.77
C SER A 159 -18.26 15.01 -15.56
N LEU A 160 -17.81 14.93 -14.30
CA LEU A 160 -16.39 14.79 -14.01
C LEU A 160 -15.89 13.53 -14.72
N PRO A 161 -14.68 13.56 -15.28
CA PRO A 161 -14.10 12.37 -15.85
C PRO A 161 -13.97 11.30 -14.75
N THR A 162 -14.50 10.12 -15.01
CA THR A 162 -14.36 8.96 -14.13
C THR A 162 -12.90 8.57 -14.05
N SER A 163 -12.40 8.31 -12.85
CA SER A 163 -11.06 7.79 -12.57
C SER A 163 -11.16 6.69 -11.54
N LEU A 164 -11.45 5.48 -12.01
CA LEU A 164 -11.52 4.30 -11.14
C LEU A 164 -10.17 4.08 -10.47
N SER A 165 -10.20 3.82 -9.18
CA SER A 165 -9.00 3.62 -8.37
C SER A 165 -8.86 2.17 -7.92
N ASP A 166 -9.94 1.58 -7.39
CA ASP A 166 -9.92 0.23 -6.87
C ASP A 166 -11.23 -0.49 -7.11
N VAL A 167 -11.20 -1.82 -6.98
CA VAL A 167 -12.37 -2.70 -7.08
C VAL A 167 -12.30 -3.80 -6.03
N THR A 168 -13.43 -4.09 -5.37
CA THR A 168 -13.55 -5.19 -4.40
C THR A 168 -14.83 -5.99 -4.63
N PHE A 169 -14.83 -7.27 -4.23
CA PHE A 169 -15.93 -8.22 -4.40
C PHE A 169 -16.58 -8.59 -3.07
N ASP A 170 -17.90 -8.53 -2.99
CA ASP A 170 -18.65 -8.82 -1.75
C ASP A 170 -18.90 -10.31 -1.47
N GLY A 171 -18.49 -11.20 -2.35
CA GLY A 171 -18.80 -12.62 -2.25
C GLY A 171 -20.27 -12.97 -2.54
N LYS A 172 -21.10 -12.01 -2.99
CA LYS A 172 -22.54 -12.17 -3.21
C LYS A 172 -22.99 -11.76 -4.61
N GLY A 173 -22.03 -11.57 -5.53
CA GLY A 173 -22.30 -11.23 -6.93
C GLY A 173 -22.16 -9.75 -7.26
N HIS A 174 -21.66 -8.91 -6.36
CA HIS A 174 -21.45 -7.50 -6.65
C HIS A 174 -19.97 -7.11 -6.51
N LEU A 175 -19.52 -6.30 -7.46
CA LEU A 175 -18.28 -5.55 -7.34
C LEU A 175 -18.58 -4.11 -6.90
N TYR A 176 -17.67 -3.54 -6.14
CA TYR A 176 -17.69 -2.13 -5.78
C TYR A 176 -16.44 -1.47 -6.31
N CYS A 177 -16.60 -0.36 -7.02
CA CYS A 177 -15.51 0.39 -7.63
C CYS A 177 -15.45 1.79 -7.02
N SER A 178 -14.27 2.21 -6.58
CA SER A 178 -14.04 3.60 -6.14
C SER A 178 -13.68 4.51 -7.30
N ASP A 179 -14.24 5.72 -7.30
CA ASP A 179 -13.85 6.83 -8.17
C ASP A 179 -13.31 7.96 -7.32
N GLN A 180 -12.00 8.11 -7.34
CA GLN A 180 -11.29 9.07 -6.51
C GLN A 180 -11.68 10.51 -6.83
N LYS A 181 -11.82 10.85 -8.11
CA LYS A 181 -12.13 12.22 -8.55
C LYS A 181 -13.58 12.62 -8.32
N ALA A 182 -14.49 11.68 -8.54
CA ALA A 182 -15.91 11.92 -8.36
C ALA A 182 -16.39 11.79 -6.91
N ASN A 183 -15.54 11.35 -5.97
CA ASN A 183 -15.94 11.00 -4.59
C ASN A 183 -17.13 10.03 -4.60
N THR A 184 -17.06 9.00 -5.44
CA THR A 184 -18.15 8.07 -5.69
C THR A 184 -17.70 6.63 -5.49
N ILE A 185 -18.58 5.81 -4.99
CA ILE A 185 -18.46 4.36 -5.03
C ILE A 185 -19.60 3.82 -5.88
N TYR A 186 -19.25 3.05 -6.89
CA TYR A 186 -20.19 2.35 -7.75
C TYR A 186 -20.39 0.92 -7.28
N ARG A 187 -21.58 0.40 -7.51
CA ARG A 187 -21.93 -1.02 -7.38
C ARG A 187 -22.18 -1.59 -8.76
N VAL A 188 -21.55 -2.71 -9.07
CA VAL A 188 -21.72 -3.46 -10.31
C VAL A 188 -22.31 -4.82 -9.96
N ASP A 189 -23.48 -5.11 -10.52
CA ASP A 189 -24.09 -6.44 -10.45
C ASP A 189 -23.49 -7.30 -11.57
N LEU A 190 -22.85 -8.39 -11.20
CA LEU A 190 -22.14 -9.26 -12.15
C LEU A 190 -23.09 -10.09 -13.03
N ALA A 191 -24.27 -10.46 -12.52
CA ALA A 191 -25.21 -11.29 -13.27
C ALA A 191 -25.88 -10.50 -14.40
N THR A 192 -26.18 -9.23 -14.15
CA THR A 192 -26.85 -8.32 -15.12
C THR A 192 -25.90 -7.39 -15.85
N GLN A 193 -24.65 -7.30 -15.38
CA GLN A 193 -23.63 -6.35 -15.83
C GLN A 193 -24.10 -4.88 -15.76
N THR A 194 -24.92 -4.57 -14.76
CA THR A 194 -25.44 -3.22 -14.55
C THR A 194 -24.63 -2.45 -13.50
N VAL A 195 -24.43 -1.15 -13.79
CA VAL A 195 -23.75 -0.23 -12.87
C VAL A 195 -24.77 0.67 -12.20
N SER A 196 -24.66 0.83 -10.91
CA SER A 196 -25.40 1.82 -10.13
C SER A 196 -24.45 2.61 -9.23
N VAL A 197 -24.85 3.84 -8.90
CA VAL A 197 -24.14 4.63 -7.87
C VAL A 197 -24.59 4.11 -6.51
N LEU A 198 -23.64 3.61 -5.70
CA LEU A 198 -23.93 3.28 -4.31
C LEU A 198 -23.98 4.56 -3.47
N ILE A 199 -22.97 5.42 -3.62
CA ILE A 199 -22.86 6.68 -2.88
C ILE A 199 -21.96 7.66 -3.64
N THR A 200 -22.35 8.94 -3.65
CA THR A 200 -21.49 10.08 -4.00
C THR A 200 -21.49 11.04 -2.83
N ASP A 201 -20.33 11.17 -2.16
CA ASP A 201 -20.21 12.02 -0.97
C ASP A 201 -18.77 12.58 -0.87
N ARG A 202 -18.65 13.90 -0.76
CA ARG A 202 -17.36 14.58 -0.56
C ARG A 202 -16.67 14.18 0.74
N SER A 203 -17.42 13.63 1.72
CA SER A 203 -16.84 13.12 2.96
C SER A 203 -15.94 11.90 2.74
N LEU A 204 -16.07 11.18 1.60
CA LEU A 204 -15.17 10.09 1.19
C LEU A 204 -13.76 10.59 0.92
N ALA A 205 -13.61 11.87 0.54
CA ALA A 205 -12.33 12.56 0.38
C ALA A 205 -11.33 11.83 -0.55
N GLY A 206 -11.77 11.55 -1.77
CA GLY A 206 -10.99 10.80 -2.75
C GLY A 206 -10.85 9.32 -2.37
N PRO A 207 -11.94 8.51 -2.44
CA PRO A 207 -11.87 7.09 -2.10
C PRO A 207 -10.89 6.38 -3.05
N SER A 208 -9.92 5.69 -2.48
CA SER A 208 -8.88 4.95 -3.21
C SER A 208 -9.07 3.45 -3.01
N GLY A 209 -8.46 2.83 -2.00
CA GLY A 209 -8.58 1.40 -1.72
C GLY A 209 -9.93 1.02 -1.11
N LEU A 210 -10.42 -0.14 -1.47
CA LEU A 210 -11.65 -0.76 -0.99
C LEU A 210 -11.40 -2.17 -0.48
N ALA A 211 -12.02 -2.55 0.64
CA ALA A 211 -12.07 -3.95 1.06
C ALA A 211 -13.42 -4.27 1.71
N ILE A 212 -13.83 -5.54 1.67
CA ILE A 212 -14.99 -5.99 2.43
C ILE A 212 -14.56 -6.40 3.83
N HIS A 213 -15.17 -5.80 4.84
CA HIS A 213 -14.91 -6.14 6.22
C HIS A 213 -15.36 -7.58 6.51
N PRO A 214 -14.48 -8.49 6.96
CA PRO A 214 -14.73 -9.94 6.96
C PRO A 214 -15.85 -10.38 7.91
N LYS A 215 -16.22 -9.56 8.90
CA LYS A 215 -17.27 -9.89 9.87
C LYS A 215 -18.59 -9.19 9.58
N SER A 216 -18.56 -7.89 9.27
CA SER A 216 -19.79 -7.11 9.03
C SER A 216 -20.28 -7.21 7.59
N GLY A 217 -19.40 -7.52 6.63
CA GLY A 217 -19.71 -7.49 5.21
C GLY A 217 -19.87 -6.07 4.64
N GLN A 218 -19.55 -5.05 5.43
CA GLN A 218 -19.57 -3.65 4.98
C GLN A 218 -18.31 -3.34 4.17
N ILE A 219 -18.39 -2.29 3.37
CA ILE A 219 -17.26 -1.83 2.56
C ILE A 219 -16.40 -0.92 3.43
N ILE A 220 -15.11 -1.18 3.48
CA ILE A 220 -14.13 -0.25 4.04
C ILE A 220 -13.49 0.50 2.88
N ALA A 221 -13.53 1.83 2.95
CA ALA A 221 -12.89 2.72 2.01
C ALA A 221 -11.81 3.56 2.70
N VAL A 222 -10.63 3.62 2.11
CA VAL A 222 -9.57 4.54 2.53
C VAL A 222 -9.50 5.72 1.59
N SER A 223 -9.06 6.89 2.09
CA SER A 223 -9.06 8.12 1.31
C SER A 223 -7.67 8.60 0.97
N TRP A 224 -7.54 9.07 -0.27
CA TRP A 224 -6.32 9.69 -0.76
C TRP A 224 -6.12 11.12 -0.22
N GLU A 225 -7.18 11.93 -0.18
CA GLU A 225 -7.03 13.38 0.09
C GLU A 225 -6.85 13.72 1.56
N LYS A 226 -7.44 12.96 2.49
CA LYS A 226 -7.49 13.31 3.93
C LYS A 226 -7.01 12.24 4.87
N GLY A 227 -6.50 11.10 4.36
CA GLY A 227 -6.07 10.01 5.21
C GLY A 227 -7.18 9.49 6.14
N LYS A 228 -8.39 9.34 5.60
CA LYS A 228 -9.58 8.82 6.32
C LYS A 228 -9.78 7.34 6.06
N ILE A 229 -10.43 6.68 7.00
CA ILE A 229 -10.96 5.33 6.84
C ILE A 229 -12.46 5.38 7.16
N SER A 230 -13.27 5.00 6.20
CA SER A 230 -14.72 5.00 6.31
C SER A 230 -15.28 3.59 6.12
N GLU A 231 -16.35 3.29 6.86
CA GLU A 231 -17.18 2.11 6.67
C GLU A 231 -18.45 2.52 5.94
N ILE A 232 -18.85 1.75 4.92
CA ILE A 232 -20.00 2.06 4.06
C ILE A 232 -20.90 0.85 4.02
N SER A 233 -22.17 1.07 4.37
CA SER A 233 -23.17 0.01 4.33
C SER A 233 -23.56 -0.35 2.88
N PRO A 234 -24.14 -1.54 2.64
CA PRO A 234 -24.67 -1.91 1.32
C PRO A 234 -25.74 -0.96 0.77
N GLU A 235 -26.35 -0.15 1.64
CA GLU A 235 -27.36 0.89 1.31
C GLU A 235 -26.72 2.26 1.05
N GLY A 236 -25.37 2.41 1.20
CA GLY A 236 -24.65 3.64 0.95
C GLY A 236 -24.54 4.60 2.14
N THR A 237 -24.78 4.12 3.37
CA THR A 237 -24.55 4.94 4.56
C THR A 237 -23.06 4.97 4.91
N VAL A 238 -22.47 6.17 5.02
CA VAL A 238 -21.07 6.37 5.35
C VAL A 238 -20.89 6.61 6.84
N THR A 239 -20.02 5.85 7.49
CA THR A 239 -19.59 6.04 8.87
C THR A 239 -18.07 6.22 8.90
N GLU A 240 -17.59 7.33 9.45
CA GLU A 240 -16.17 7.55 9.64
C GLU A 240 -15.66 6.66 10.77
N LEU A 241 -14.70 5.78 10.45
CA LEU A 241 -14.04 4.94 11.46
C LEU A 241 -12.82 5.65 12.06
N PHE A 242 -12.02 6.30 11.20
CA PHE A 242 -10.81 7.01 11.58
C PHE A 242 -10.58 8.19 10.65
N SER A 243 -10.13 9.29 11.25
CA SER A 243 -9.59 10.46 10.55
C SER A 243 -8.44 11.07 11.34
N ASN A 244 -7.70 11.93 10.67
CA ASN A 244 -6.68 12.73 11.35
C ASN A 244 -7.32 13.70 12.33
N GLY A 245 -6.79 13.77 13.56
CA GLY A 245 -7.21 14.76 14.54
C GLY A 245 -6.52 16.12 14.30
N PHE A 246 -6.98 17.15 14.97
CA PHE A 246 -6.47 18.52 14.84
C PHE A 246 -4.94 18.63 15.11
N PHE A 247 -4.38 17.76 15.94
CA PHE A 247 -2.96 17.72 16.29
C PHE A 247 -2.25 16.46 15.81
N SER A 248 -2.84 15.64 14.95
CA SER A 248 -2.29 14.35 14.53
C SER A 248 -2.55 14.11 13.05
N ASN A 249 -1.49 14.21 12.23
CA ASN A 249 -1.50 13.80 10.84
C ASN A 249 -0.90 12.39 10.72
N ARG A 250 -1.62 11.39 11.25
CA ARG A 250 -1.16 10.00 11.21
C ARG A 250 -1.13 9.46 9.78
N PHE A 251 -2.17 9.75 9.03
CA PHE A 251 -2.35 9.29 7.65
C PHE A 251 -2.31 10.48 6.69
N GLN A 252 -1.74 10.25 5.50
CA GLN A 252 -1.75 11.27 4.44
C GLN A 252 -2.52 10.78 3.22
N ASN A 253 -1.89 9.99 2.37
CA ASN A 253 -2.47 9.49 1.13
C ASN A 253 -2.62 7.97 1.22
N LEU A 254 -3.72 7.53 1.83
CA LEU A 254 -4.01 6.10 1.93
C LEU A 254 -4.36 5.54 0.55
N ARG A 255 -3.75 4.41 0.19
CA ARG A 255 -3.91 3.81 -1.13
C ARG A 255 -4.64 2.48 -1.08
N GLY A 256 -4.17 1.51 -0.32
CA GLY A 256 -4.73 0.18 -0.22
C GLY A 256 -5.23 -0.16 1.17
N VAL A 257 -6.18 -1.08 1.25
CA VAL A 257 -6.71 -1.65 2.48
C VAL A 257 -7.08 -3.11 2.27
N ASP A 258 -6.66 -3.98 3.18
CA ASP A 258 -7.10 -5.38 3.20
C ASP A 258 -7.07 -5.95 4.63
N PHE A 259 -7.59 -7.16 4.82
CA PHE A 259 -7.73 -7.82 6.11
C PHE A 259 -7.03 -9.16 6.15
N ASP A 260 -6.40 -9.48 7.27
CA ASP A 260 -5.90 -10.83 7.52
C ASP A 260 -7.02 -11.80 7.97
N ARG A 261 -6.66 -13.07 8.12
CA ARG A 261 -7.61 -14.12 8.57
C ARG A 261 -8.15 -13.91 9.99
N TRP A 262 -7.51 -13.08 10.80
CA TRP A 262 -7.95 -12.77 12.16
C TRP A 262 -8.80 -11.49 12.22
N GLY A 263 -8.93 -10.79 11.10
CA GLY A 263 -9.70 -9.55 10.97
C GLY A 263 -8.90 -8.31 11.38
N ASN A 264 -7.57 -8.37 11.43
CA ASN A 264 -6.77 -7.15 11.50
C ASN A 264 -6.79 -6.47 10.14
N MET A 265 -6.97 -5.16 10.14
CA MET A 265 -6.94 -4.32 8.95
C MET A 265 -5.50 -3.85 8.67
N TYR A 266 -5.11 -3.89 7.41
CA TYR A 266 -3.85 -3.35 6.94
C TYR A 266 -4.11 -2.21 5.97
N VAL A 267 -3.34 -1.12 6.09
CA VAL A 267 -3.49 0.07 5.24
C VAL A 267 -2.12 0.53 4.78
N SER A 268 -1.98 0.84 3.50
CA SER A 268 -0.80 1.49 2.95
C SER A 268 -0.98 2.99 2.89
N ASP A 269 0.06 3.74 3.24
CA ASP A 269 0.14 5.19 3.10
C ASP A 269 1.29 5.52 2.15
N SER A 270 0.91 5.89 0.93
CA SER A 270 1.83 6.08 -0.19
C SER A 270 2.83 7.20 0.05
N THR A 271 2.39 8.31 0.64
CA THR A 271 3.23 9.49 0.87
C THR A 271 4.14 9.34 2.08
N THR A 272 3.64 8.77 3.17
CA THR A 272 4.48 8.56 4.36
C THR A 272 5.36 7.33 4.26
N GLY A 273 5.21 6.52 3.20
CA GLY A 273 5.99 5.31 2.98
C GLY A 273 5.76 4.27 4.07
N LYS A 274 4.52 4.10 4.54
CA LYS A 274 4.22 3.23 5.68
C LYS A 274 3.14 2.23 5.35
N VAL A 275 3.23 1.07 6.01
CA VAL A 275 2.12 0.14 6.15
C VAL A 275 1.73 0.06 7.63
N TRP A 276 0.46 0.23 7.87
CA TRP A 276 -0.15 0.18 9.19
C TRP A 276 -0.97 -1.09 9.36
N ARG A 277 -0.95 -1.65 10.56
CA ARG A 277 -1.90 -2.67 11.00
C ARG A 277 -2.81 -2.09 12.07
N MET A 278 -4.10 -2.27 11.95
CA MET A 278 -5.08 -2.02 13.00
C MET A 278 -5.56 -3.35 13.54
N SER A 279 -5.35 -3.58 14.82
CA SER A 279 -5.87 -4.75 15.53
C SER A 279 -7.34 -4.56 15.94
N TRP A 280 -8.01 -5.66 16.29
CA TRP A 280 -9.43 -5.68 16.71
C TRP A 280 -9.77 -4.70 17.86
N ASP A 281 -8.79 -4.34 18.70
CA ASP A 281 -8.91 -3.34 19.77
C ASP A 281 -8.69 -1.89 19.27
N LYS A 282 -8.74 -1.67 17.96
CA LYS A 282 -8.60 -0.38 17.25
C LYS A 282 -7.26 0.35 17.49
N ARG A 283 -6.20 -0.37 17.86
CA ARG A 283 -4.85 0.18 17.96
C ARG A 283 -4.14 0.06 16.62
N PHE A 284 -3.55 1.17 16.17
CA PHE A 284 -2.69 1.21 14.99
C PHE A 284 -1.24 0.97 15.35
N GLN A 285 -0.59 0.12 14.57
CA GLN A 285 0.83 -0.15 14.65
C GLN A 285 1.44 0.01 13.27
N VAL A 286 2.58 0.72 13.15
CA VAL A 286 3.40 0.69 11.95
C VAL A 286 4.08 -0.67 11.88
N ILE A 287 3.88 -1.40 10.80
CA ILE A 287 4.52 -2.70 10.58
C ILE A 287 5.66 -2.64 9.57
N ALA A 288 5.64 -1.63 8.70
CA ALA A 288 6.73 -1.30 7.78
C ALA A 288 6.78 0.21 7.54
N GLU A 289 7.97 0.75 7.32
CA GLU A 289 8.20 2.18 7.04
C GLU A 289 9.40 2.37 6.11
N PHE A 290 9.55 3.60 5.60
CA PHE A 290 10.56 3.96 4.58
C PHE A 290 10.35 3.23 3.25
N LEU A 291 9.11 2.88 2.95
CA LEU A 291 8.74 2.19 1.72
C LEU A 291 8.63 3.20 0.55
N PRO A 292 9.10 2.86 -0.65
CA PRO A 292 9.08 3.76 -1.80
C PRO A 292 7.70 3.82 -2.46
N SER A 293 6.78 4.60 -1.87
CA SER A 293 5.39 4.78 -2.33
C SER A 293 4.61 3.46 -2.40
N PRO A 294 4.26 2.85 -1.23
CA PRO A 294 3.49 1.62 -1.22
C PRO A 294 2.11 1.84 -1.84
N GLY A 295 1.76 0.97 -2.78
CA GLY A 295 0.52 0.99 -3.54
C GLY A 295 -0.64 0.29 -2.85
N ASP A 296 -1.60 -0.18 -3.64
CA ASP A 296 -2.73 -0.98 -3.17
C ASP A 296 -2.25 -2.38 -2.78
N LEU A 297 -2.29 -2.65 -1.48
CA LEU A 297 -1.78 -3.87 -0.87
C LEU A 297 -2.84 -4.97 -0.83
N GLY A 298 -2.41 -6.23 -0.95
CA GLY A 298 -3.25 -7.39 -0.74
C GLY A 298 -2.75 -8.29 0.40
N ILE A 299 -3.63 -9.15 0.90
CA ILE A 299 -3.30 -10.13 1.93
C ILE A 299 -3.60 -11.55 1.42
N ASP A 300 -2.56 -12.36 1.27
CA ASP A 300 -2.74 -13.80 1.10
C ASP A 300 -3.05 -14.43 2.47
N ARG A 301 -4.34 -14.61 2.72
CA ARG A 301 -4.84 -15.14 4.00
C ARG A 301 -4.45 -16.59 4.22
N ALA A 302 -4.27 -17.37 3.13
CA ALA A 302 -3.90 -18.78 3.22
C ALA A 302 -2.46 -18.96 3.68
N ASN A 303 -1.54 -18.21 3.10
CA ASN A 303 -0.12 -18.28 3.37
C ASN A 303 0.36 -17.26 4.41
N ASN A 304 -0.53 -16.41 4.90
CA ASN A 304 -0.24 -15.34 5.87
C ASN A 304 0.83 -14.37 5.36
N LEU A 305 0.66 -13.89 4.13
CA LEU A 305 1.56 -12.96 3.47
C LEU A 305 0.87 -11.62 3.25
N ILE A 306 1.67 -10.55 3.33
CA ILE A 306 1.30 -9.23 2.82
C ILE A 306 2.00 -9.01 1.49
N LEU A 307 1.26 -8.49 0.54
CA LEU A 307 1.65 -8.24 -0.84
C LEU A 307 1.68 -6.72 -1.05
N VAL A 308 2.84 -6.14 -1.27
CA VAL A 308 2.99 -4.68 -1.35
C VAL A 308 3.68 -4.30 -2.64
N PRO A 309 3.00 -3.60 -3.56
CA PRO A 309 3.63 -2.98 -4.72
C PRO A 309 4.26 -1.64 -4.32
N TYR A 310 5.38 -1.29 -4.94
CA TYR A 310 6.12 -0.05 -4.72
C TYR A 310 6.22 0.75 -6.01
N GLU A 311 5.38 1.76 -6.16
CA GLU A 311 5.25 2.55 -7.38
C GLU A 311 6.60 3.16 -7.80
N GLN A 312 7.29 3.83 -6.88
CA GLN A 312 8.57 4.52 -7.16
C GLN A 312 9.77 3.58 -7.32
N ALA A 313 9.72 2.39 -6.75
CA ALA A 313 10.80 1.42 -6.89
C ALA A 313 10.62 0.48 -8.11
N HIS A 314 9.51 0.57 -8.81
CA HIS A 314 9.17 -0.34 -9.91
C HIS A 314 9.28 -1.81 -9.52
N ALA A 315 8.89 -2.12 -8.29
CA ALA A 315 9.04 -3.43 -7.66
C ALA A 315 7.82 -3.78 -6.81
N ALA A 316 7.72 -5.02 -6.40
CA ALA A 316 6.74 -5.46 -5.42
C ALA A 316 7.36 -6.51 -4.49
N GLU A 317 6.84 -6.61 -3.27
CA GLU A 317 7.32 -7.56 -2.27
C GLU A 317 6.21 -8.39 -1.66
N MET A 318 6.55 -9.63 -1.34
CA MET A 318 5.74 -10.55 -0.55
C MET A 318 6.45 -10.81 0.77
N ASN A 319 5.83 -10.47 1.88
CA ASN A 319 6.41 -10.57 3.21
C ASN A 319 5.51 -11.38 4.15
N GLY A 320 6.12 -12.16 5.04
CA GLY A 320 5.37 -12.89 6.07
C GLY A 320 4.75 -11.96 7.10
N LEU A 321 3.48 -12.17 7.43
CA LEU A 321 2.83 -11.47 8.52
C LEU A 321 3.13 -12.14 9.87
N GLU A 322 3.36 -11.34 10.91
CA GLU A 322 3.49 -11.85 12.27
C GLU A 322 2.16 -12.46 12.76
N THR A 323 2.21 -13.68 13.26
CA THR A 323 1.04 -14.31 13.90
C THR A 323 0.74 -13.64 15.24
N PRO A 324 -0.51 -13.59 15.72
CA PRO A 324 -0.85 -13.01 17.02
C PRO A 324 -0.08 -13.62 18.21
N SER A 325 0.29 -14.90 18.13
CA SER A 325 1.10 -15.57 19.14
C SER A 325 2.57 -15.10 19.15
N SER A 326 3.15 -14.82 17.99
CA SER A 326 4.52 -14.30 17.89
C SER A 326 4.61 -12.84 18.38
N ALA A 327 3.58 -12.04 18.13
CA ALA A 327 3.48 -10.67 18.65
C ALA A 327 3.38 -10.65 20.18
N LYS A 328 2.58 -11.53 20.80
CA LYS A 328 2.51 -11.67 22.27
C LYS A 328 3.85 -12.11 22.87
N SER A 329 4.53 -13.08 22.26
CA SER A 329 5.83 -13.56 22.77
C SER A 329 6.93 -12.51 22.70
N LYS A 330 6.91 -11.60 21.73
CA LYS A 330 7.84 -10.45 21.69
C LYS A 330 7.49 -9.38 22.71
N GLN A 331 6.20 -9.20 23.03
CA GLN A 331 5.75 -8.20 24.01
C GLN A 331 5.95 -8.67 25.45
N GLU A 332 5.77 -9.96 25.74
CA GLU A 332 6.04 -10.56 27.06
C GLU A 332 7.52 -10.66 27.40
N LYS A 333 8.42 -10.70 26.41
CA LYS A 333 9.87 -10.73 26.61
C LYS A 333 10.50 -9.37 26.91
N ARG A 334 9.76 -8.28 26.82
CA ARG A 334 10.22 -6.94 27.20
C ARG A 334 9.74 -6.61 28.61
N THR A 335 10.59 -6.84 29.58
CA THR A 335 10.38 -6.43 30.97
C THR A 335 10.74 -4.95 31.14
N LEU A 336 10.25 -4.30 32.20
CA LEU A 336 10.61 -2.92 32.53
C LEU A 336 12.13 -2.71 32.61
N ALA A 337 12.88 -3.77 32.94
CA ALA A 337 14.34 -3.74 32.92
C ALA A 337 14.93 -3.49 31.51
N ASP A 338 14.27 -3.94 30.46
CA ASP A 338 14.71 -3.73 29.06
C ASP A 338 14.60 -2.26 28.63
N TYR A 339 13.88 -1.45 29.42
CA TYR A 339 13.78 0.01 29.24
C TYR A 339 14.67 0.79 30.20
N GLY A 340 15.63 0.14 30.88
CA GLY A 340 16.54 0.79 31.81
C GLY A 340 15.88 1.26 33.10
N PHE A 341 14.69 0.77 33.43
CA PHE A 341 14.01 1.10 34.68
C PHE A 341 14.51 0.17 35.80
N ILE A 342 15.40 0.67 36.61
CA ILE A 342 15.81 -0.02 37.86
C ILE A 342 14.77 0.38 38.90
N PRO A 343 13.93 -0.55 39.39
CA PRO A 343 12.99 -0.23 40.47
C PRO A 343 13.78 0.20 41.72
N PRO A 344 13.31 1.19 42.48
CA PRO A 344 13.94 1.57 43.71
C PRO A 344 13.98 0.36 44.68
N PRO A 345 15.01 0.22 45.50
CA PRO A 345 15.11 -0.89 46.45
C PRO A 345 13.88 -0.92 47.37
N PRO A 346 13.41 -2.12 47.76
CA PRO A 346 12.25 -2.24 48.65
C PRO A 346 12.55 -1.51 49.95
N LYS A 347 11.57 -0.75 50.45
CA LYS A 347 11.67 -0.10 51.78
C LYS A 347 11.92 -1.17 52.80
N PRO A 348 12.86 -0.95 53.78
CA PRO A 348 13.06 -1.87 54.88
C PRO A 348 11.76 -2.07 55.64
N ALA A 349 11.47 -3.32 55.94
CA ALA A 349 10.29 -3.68 56.74
C ALA A 349 10.34 -2.91 58.07
N THR A 350 9.31 -2.12 58.36
CA THR A 350 9.12 -1.51 59.68
C THR A 350 8.83 -2.63 60.67
N GLU A 351 9.77 -2.88 61.59
CA GLU A 351 9.53 -3.78 62.73
C GLU A 351 8.34 -3.27 63.54
N GLU A 352 7.29 -4.07 63.63
CA GLU A 352 6.19 -3.81 64.57
C GLU A 352 6.71 -3.93 66.01
N PRO A 353 6.38 -3.01 66.92
CA PRO A 353 6.80 -3.12 68.28
C PRO A 353 6.07 -4.27 68.97
N VAL A 354 6.85 -5.22 69.50
CA VAL A 354 6.38 -6.31 70.39
C VAL A 354 5.68 -5.68 71.56
N LYS A 355 4.36 -5.89 71.74
CA LYS A 355 3.62 -5.57 72.94
C LYS A 355 4.01 -6.55 74.03
N LYS A 356 4.56 -6.00 75.14
CA LYS A 356 4.71 -6.71 76.42
C LYS A 356 3.37 -6.78 77.14
#